data_6860ed4d17f5dd2a1aaf0f7b72ea9253
#
_entry.id   6860ed4d17f5dd2a1aaf0f7b72ea9253
#
_cell.length_a   1.000
_cell.length_b   1.000
_cell.length_c   1.000
_cell.angle_alpha   90.00
_cell.angle_beta   90.00
_cell.angle_gamma   90.00
#
_symmetry.space_group_name_H-M   'P 1'
#
loop_
_entity.id
_entity.type
_entity.pdbx_description
1 polymer ?
#
loop_
_entity_poly.entity_id
_entity_poly.type
_entity_poly.pdbx_seq_one_letter_code
_entity_poly.pdbx_strand_id
1 'polypeptide(L)'
;HGLHLEQEPSYGGRDYLEKQDYILMKQKEQLATQEQKLEELTLKIEDVETLLEDVSGAAYDKAVEVVTDKVREQTQLEDMEVIEKYRKSVVSPNAKNSPEVVKIANTLLSRVREKLQQSAEKVLKKVQAVLLKPEVKQAGKEQIKNKARKSIKEKLAQGKLDADRENRERWEREGRIAPTRKQDMEL
;
A
#
# COMPACT_ATOMS: atom_id res chain seq x y z
N HIS A 1 -18.79 -16.96 -81.98
CA HIS A 1 -18.21 -17.33 -80.69
C HIS A 1 -18.99 -16.60 -79.63
N GLY A 2 -20.01 -17.27 -79.01
CA GLY A 2 -20.79 -16.67 -77.91
C GLY A 2 -19.94 -16.75 -76.64
N LEU A 3 -19.34 -15.67 -76.36
CA LEU A 3 -18.83 -15.45 -74.97
C LEU A 3 -20.04 -15.15 -74.09
N HIS A 4 -20.49 -16.16 -73.34
CA HIS A 4 -21.41 -15.93 -72.23
C HIS A 4 -20.60 -15.17 -71.15
N LEU A 5 -20.65 -13.87 -71.24
CA LEU A 5 -20.23 -13.04 -70.10
C LEU A 5 -21.32 -13.20 -69.04
N GLU A 6 -20.95 -13.68 -67.87
CA GLU A 6 -21.85 -13.66 -66.73
C GLU A 6 -22.29 -12.23 -66.51
N GLN A 7 -23.61 -11.98 -66.56
CA GLN A 7 -24.17 -10.64 -66.42
C GLN A 7 -24.10 -10.08 -65.00
N GLU A 8 -23.80 -10.94 -64.05
CA GLU A 8 -23.56 -10.53 -62.65
C GLU A 8 -22.19 -10.96 -62.17
N PRO A 9 -21.37 -10.04 -61.70
CA PRO A 9 -20.09 -10.39 -61.12
C PRO A 9 -20.32 -11.27 -59.87
N SER A 10 -19.90 -12.53 -59.96
CA SER A 10 -19.90 -13.44 -58.80
C SER A 10 -18.85 -12.98 -57.79
N TYR A 11 -19.24 -12.22 -56.81
CA TYR A 11 -18.40 -11.79 -55.69
C TYR A 11 -18.28 -12.84 -54.58
N GLY A 12 -18.32 -14.11 -54.92
CA GLY A 12 -18.00 -15.17 -53.98
C GLY A 12 -18.87 -15.21 -52.71
N GLY A 13 -20.14 -14.81 -52.81
CA GLY A 13 -21.09 -14.84 -51.69
C GLY A 13 -20.86 -13.83 -50.59
N ARG A 14 -20.02 -12.85 -50.82
CA ARG A 14 -19.86 -11.73 -49.90
C ARG A 14 -20.55 -10.51 -50.47
N ASP A 15 -21.51 -9.95 -49.70
CA ASP A 15 -22.18 -8.71 -50.05
C ASP A 15 -21.10 -7.62 -50.22
N TYR A 16 -21.18 -6.90 -51.37
CA TYR A 16 -20.31 -5.76 -51.62
C TYR A 16 -20.74 -4.62 -50.68
N LEU A 17 -19.94 -4.40 -49.66
CA LEU A 17 -20.11 -3.24 -48.82
C LEU A 17 -19.48 -2.04 -49.49
N GLU A 18 -20.20 -0.92 -49.60
CA GLU A 18 -19.62 0.34 -50.01
C GLU A 18 -18.47 0.71 -49.07
N LYS A 19 -17.47 1.42 -49.57
CA LYS A 19 -16.28 1.79 -48.77
C LYS A 19 -16.62 2.45 -47.43
N GLN A 20 -17.70 3.22 -47.41
CA GLN A 20 -18.19 3.88 -46.19
C GLN A 20 -18.76 2.87 -45.18
N ASP A 21 -19.54 1.90 -45.64
CA ASP A 21 -20.11 0.85 -44.76
C ASP A 21 -19.03 -0.05 -44.20
N TYR A 22 -17.99 -0.36 -44.99
CA TYR A 22 -16.82 -1.11 -44.48
C TYR A 22 -16.07 -0.34 -43.40
N ILE A 23 -15.87 0.97 -43.58
CA ILE A 23 -15.22 1.83 -42.58
C ILE A 23 -16.04 1.87 -41.29
N LEU A 24 -17.38 2.03 -41.41
CA LEU A 24 -18.31 2.03 -40.28
C LEU A 24 -18.29 0.70 -39.52
N MET A 25 -18.30 -0.43 -40.26
CA MET A 25 -18.19 -1.76 -39.65
C MET A 25 -16.87 -1.92 -38.87
N LYS A 26 -15.75 -1.51 -39.46
CA LYS A 26 -14.44 -1.55 -38.79
C LYS A 26 -14.38 -0.64 -37.56
N GLN A 27 -14.98 0.52 -37.62
CA GLN A 27 -15.06 1.42 -36.46
C GLN A 27 -15.93 0.82 -35.35
N LYS A 28 -17.05 0.19 -35.65
CA LYS A 28 -17.88 -0.51 -34.67
C LYS A 28 -17.15 -1.67 -34.03
N GLU A 29 -16.42 -2.50 -34.80
CA GLU A 29 -15.55 -3.56 -34.25
C GLU A 29 -14.48 -3.01 -33.30
N GLN A 30 -13.84 -1.90 -33.67
CA GLN A 30 -12.83 -1.25 -32.83
C GLN A 30 -13.45 -0.70 -31.55
N LEU A 31 -14.60 -0.05 -31.62
CA LEU A 31 -15.33 0.45 -30.46
C LEU A 31 -15.71 -0.70 -29.51
N ALA A 32 -16.31 -1.76 -30.02
CA ALA A 32 -16.65 -2.93 -29.19
C ALA A 32 -15.42 -3.55 -28.49
N THR A 33 -14.29 -3.62 -29.21
CA THR A 33 -13.03 -4.10 -28.63
C THR A 33 -12.49 -3.14 -27.54
N GLN A 34 -12.64 -1.83 -27.73
CA GLN A 34 -12.24 -0.84 -26.74
C GLN A 34 -13.15 -0.85 -25.51
N GLU A 35 -14.45 -1.01 -25.70
CA GLU A 35 -15.44 -1.16 -24.62
C GLU A 35 -15.14 -2.38 -23.76
N GLN A 36 -14.87 -3.54 -24.36
CA GLN A 36 -14.44 -4.74 -23.62
C GLN A 36 -13.16 -4.52 -22.82
N LYS A 37 -12.16 -3.86 -23.41
CA LYS A 37 -10.92 -3.54 -22.69
C LYS A 37 -11.14 -2.57 -21.53
N LEU A 38 -12.03 -1.60 -21.70
CA LEU A 38 -12.40 -0.67 -20.61
C LEU A 38 -13.10 -1.42 -19.48
N GLU A 39 -14.01 -2.32 -19.78
CA GLU A 39 -14.69 -3.14 -18.79
C GLU A 39 -13.72 -4.03 -18.01
N GLU A 40 -12.80 -4.74 -18.69
CA GLU A 40 -11.74 -5.49 -18.03
C GLU A 40 -10.85 -4.64 -17.14
N LEU A 41 -10.48 -3.43 -17.59
CA LEU A 41 -9.65 -2.53 -16.81
C LEU A 41 -10.40 -2.00 -15.58
N THR A 42 -11.69 -1.74 -15.72
CA THR A 42 -12.54 -1.30 -14.60
C THR A 42 -12.61 -2.37 -13.52
N LEU A 43 -12.87 -3.62 -13.89
CA LEU A 43 -12.86 -4.75 -12.95
C LEU A 43 -11.50 -4.91 -12.26
N LYS A 44 -10.40 -4.81 -12.99
CA LYS A 44 -9.05 -4.87 -12.39
C LYS A 44 -8.77 -3.72 -11.43
N ILE A 45 -9.31 -2.54 -11.68
CA ILE A 45 -9.17 -1.38 -10.78
C ILE A 45 -9.97 -1.63 -9.50
N GLU A 46 -11.19 -2.14 -9.58
CA GLU A 46 -12.01 -2.49 -8.42
C GLU A 46 -11.35 -3.54 -7.54
N ASP A 47 -10.77 -4.60 -8.15
CA ASP A 47 -10.02 -5.63 -7.44
C ASP A 47 -8.81 -5.04 -6.69
N VAL A 48 -8.05 -4.17 -7.35
CA VAL A 48 -6.88 -3.51 -6.73
C VAL A 48 -7.31 -2.57 -5.61
N GLU A 49 -8.41 -1.86 -5.75
CA GLU A 49 -8.92 -0.98 -4.69
C GLU A 49 -9.40 -1.77 -3.47
N THR A 50 -10.05 -2.91 -3.68
CA THR A 50 -10.46 -3.83 -2.60
C THR A 50 -9.25 -4.38 -1.86
N LEU A 51 -8.24 -4.87 -2.59
CA LEU A 51 -6.98 -5.33 -2.00
C LEU A 51 -6.27 -4.22 -1.22
N LEU A 52 -6.29 -2.99 -1.72
CA LEU A 52 -5.68 -1.85 -1.05
C LEU A 52 -6.41 -1.50 0.25
N GLU A 53 -7.74 -1.66 0.30
CA GLU A 53 -8.54 -1.50 1.52
C GLU A 53 -8.12 -2.52 2.58
N ASP A 54 -8.08 -3.81 2.22
CA ASP A 54 -7.73 -4.90 3.10
C ASP A 54 -6.31 -4.76 3.65
N VAL A 55 -5.34 -4.51 2.77
CA VAL A 55 -3.93 -4.32 3.14
C VAL A 55 -3.76 -3.08 4.04
N SER A 56 -4.47 -1.98 3.74
CA SER A 56 -4.39 -0.77 4.57
C SER A 56 -5.00 -1.00 5.96
N GLY A 57 -6.06 -1.82 6.05
CA GLY A 57 -6.65 -2.25 7.30
C GLY A 57 -5.70 -3.06 8.16
N ALA A 58 -5.15 -4.12 7.59
CA ALA A 58 -4.18 -5.00 8.26
C ALA A 58 -2.90 -4.25 8.68
N ALA A 59 -2.39 -3.37 7.82
CA ALA A 59 -1.22 -2.55 8.13
C ALA A 59 -1.48 -1.58 9.27
N TYR A 60 -2.65 -0.96 9.32
CA TYR A 60 -3.03 -0.09 10.42
C TYR A 60 -3.15 -0.84 11.73
N ASP A 61 -3.85 -1.97 11.76
CA ASP A 61 -4.03 -2.77 12.96
C ASP A 61 -2.68 -3.29 13.49
N LYS A 62 -1.77 -3.69 12.60
CA LYS A 62 -0.39 -4.07 12.98
C LYS A 62 0.44 -2.89 13.50
N ALA A 63 0.29 -1.72 12.92
CA ALA A 63 0.95 -0.51 13.41
C ALA A 63 0.49 -0.13 14.82
N VAL A 64 -0.80 -0.23 15.09
CA VAL A 64 -1.38 0.00 16.43
C VAL A 64 -0.81 -1.00 17.45
N GLU A 65 -0.71 -2.28 17.10
CA GLU A 65 -0.11 -3.32 17.92
C GLU A 65 1.35 -2.97 18.26
N VAL A 66 2.17 -2.71 17.25
CA VAL A 66 3.60 -2.38 17.41
C VAL A 66 3.81 -1.12 18.25
N VAL A 67 3.03 -0.07 18.01
CA VAL A 67 3.11 1.17 18.81
C VAL A 67 2.73 0.91 20.25
N THR A 68 1.67 0.13 20.47
CA THR A 68 1.20 -0.22 21.82
C THR A 68 2.25 -1.02 22.59
N ASP A 69 2.86 -2.02 21.94
CA ASP A 69 3.91 -2.84 22.56
C ASP A 69 5.16 -2.03 22.85
N LYS A 70 5.56 -1.15 21.94
CA LYS A 70 6.72 -0.28 22.12
C LYS A 70 6.53 0.73 23.26
N VAL A 71 5.34 1.32 23.37
CA VAL A 71 4.99 2.19 24.50
C VAL A 71 4.98 1.41 25.80
N ARG A 72 4.50 0.17 25.81
CA ARG A 72 4.52 -0.73 26.97
C ARG A 72 5.96 -1.03 27.41
N GLU A 73 6.82 -1.43 26.47
CA GLU A 73 8.22 -1.73 26.75
C GLU A 73 8.96 -0.52 27.31
N GLN A 74 8.87 0.64 26.68
CA GLN A 74 9.57 1.84 27.13
C GLN A 74 9.12 2.31 28.52
N THR A 75 7.79 2.36 28.77
CA THR A 75 7.28 2.81 30.07
C THR A 75 7.60 1.80 31.20
N GLN A 76 7.67 0.51 30.89
CA GLN A 76 7.99 -0.50 31.90
C GLN A 76 9.48 -0.59 32.21
N LEU A 77 10.35 -0.50 31.20
CA LEU A 77 11.79 -0.68 31.36
C LEU A 77 12.43 0.46 32.16
N GLU A 78 12.17 1.71 31.80
CA GLU A 78 12.81 2.86 32.45
C GLU A 78 12.43 2.96 33.94
N ASP A 79 11.14 2.90 34.25
CA ASP A 79 10.65 3.00 35.62
C ASP A 79 11.09 1.81 36.49
N MET A 80 11.14 0.61 35.90
CA MET A 80 11.57 -0.59 36.61
C MET A 80 13.09 -0.61 36.89
N GLU A 81 13.88 -0.14 35.96
CA GLU A 81 15.35 -0.02 36.18
C GLU A 81 15.69 0.94 37.32
N VAL A 82 14.99 2.08 37.39
CA VAL A 82 15.18 3.07 38.45
C VAL A 82 14.82 2.45 39.80
N ILE A 83 13.66 1.79 39.92
CA ILE A 83 13.23 1.14 41.16
C ILE A 83 14.23 0.05 41.57
N GLU A 84 14.71 -0.76 40.63
CA GLU A 84 15.64 -1.83 40.92
C GLU A 84 17.04 -1.30 41.33
N LYS A 85 17.50 -0.19 40.74
CA LYS A 85 18.71 0.51 41.19
C LYS A 85 18.60 0.97 42.65
N TYR A 86 17.48 1.61 43.00
CA TYR A 86 17.23 2.04 44.39
C TYR A 86 17.13 0.84 45.31
N ARG A 87 16.43 -0.21 44.94
CA ARG A 87 16.34 -1.43 45.70
C ARG A 87 17.72 -2.04 45.98
N LYS A 88 18.55 -2.19 44.96
CA LYS A 88 19.92 -2.71 45.07
C LYS A 88 20.78 -1.84 45.99
N SER A 89 20.65 -0.51 45.92
CA SER A 89 21.43 0.41 46.78
C SER A 89 21.06 0.27 48.25
N VAL A 90 19.78 0.07 48.57
CA VAL A 90 19.28 -0.06 49.95
C VAL A 90 19.62 -1.44 50.55
N VAL A 91 19.56 -2.49 49.74
CA VAL A 91 19.79 -3.90 50.17
C VAL A 91 21.27 -4.25 50.15
N SER A 92 22.12 -3.41 49.54
CA SER A 92 23.56 -3.66 49.45
C SER A 92 24.20 -3.85 50.82
N PRO A 93 25.06 -4.86 51.02
CA PRO A 93 25.82 -5.07 52.25
C PRO A 93 26.65 -3.86 52.67
N ASN A 94 27.09 -3.07 51.69
CA ASN A 94 27.88 -1.86 51.91
C ASN A 94 27.06 -0.68 52.46
N ALA A 95 25.74 -0.72 52.34
CA ALA A 95 24.85 0.36 52.79
C ALA A 95 24.67 0.42 54.30
N LYS A 96 25.11 -0.61 55.06
CA LYS A 96 24.98 -0.71 56.54
C LYS A 96 23.58 -0.38 57.08
N ASN A 97 22.54 -0.64 56.30
CA ASN A 97 21.14 -0.40 56.70
C ASN A 97 20.67 -1.47 57.70
N SER A 98 19.86 -1.04 58.67
CA SER A 98 19.24 -2.02 59.58
C SER A 98 18.21 -2.93 58.86
N PRO A 99 17.97 -4.16 59.32
CA PRO A 99 16.99 -5.07 58.70
C PRO A 99 15.60 -4.48 58.60
N GLU A 100 15.22 -3.64 59.54
CA GLU A 100 13.93 -2.94 59.53
C GLU A 100 13.81 -1.93 58.42
N VAL A 101 14.88 -1.13 58.19
CA VAL A 101 14.96 -0.15 57.08
C VAL A 101 14.88 -0.87 55.72
N VAL A 102 15.56 -1.98 55.56
CA VAL A 102 15.53 -2.82 54.37
C VAL A 102 14.13 -3.34 54.12
N LYS A 103 13.42 -3.82 55.15
CA LYS A 103 12.05 -4.33 55.05
C LYS A 103 11.09 -3.21 54.65
N ILE A 104 11.15 -2.05 55.27
CA ILE A 104 10.31 -0.89 54.95
C ILE A 104 10.54 -0.44 53.50
N ALA A 105 11.83 -0.30 53.10
CA ALA A 105 12.18 0.12 51.76
C ALA A 105 11.67 -0.87 50.69
N ASN A 106 11.84 -2.16 50.91
CA ASN A 106 11.31 -3.17 49.98
C ASN A 106 9.79 -3.07 49.85
N THR A 107 9.07 -2.86 50.98
CA THR A 107 7.60 -2.71 50.93
C THR A 107 7.18 -1.45 50.18
N LEU A 108 7.86 -0.34 50.41
CA LEU A 108 7.56 0.92 49.70
C LEU A 108 7.86 0.83 48.21
N LEU A 109 9.05 0.29 47.86
CA LEU A 109 9.42 0.13 46.44
C LEU A 109 8.48 -0.84 45.69
N SER A 110 8.01 -1.91 46.33
CA SER A 110 7.00 -2.78 45.75
C SER A 110 5.68 -2.05 45.47
N ARG A 111 5.22 -1.25 46.42
CA ARG A 111 4.00 -0.42 46.25
C ARG A 111 4.15 0.63 45.15
N VAL A 112 5.32 1.27 45.06
CA VAL A 112 5.61 2.24 43.98
C VAL A 112 5.59 1.52 42.63
N ARG A 113 6.24 0.36 42.54
CA ARG A 113 6.23 -0.47 41.34
C ARG A 113 4.83 -0.83 40.87
N GLU A 114 3.97 -1.31 41.78
CA GLU A 114 2.58 -1.65 41.47
C GLU A 114 1.79 -0.43 40.96
N LYS A 115 1.96 0.74 41.62
CA LYS A 115 1.29 1.98 41.19
C LYS A 115 1.75 2.45 39.81
N LEU A 116 3.03 2.35 39.52
CA LEU A 116 3.58 2.69 38.19
C LEU A 116 3.06 1.76 37.11
N GLN A 117 3.01 0.46 37.39
CA GLN A 117 2.41 -0.52 36.47
C GLN A 117 0.93 -0.20 36.20
N GLN A 118 0.14 0.05 37.23
CA GLN A 118 -1.26 0.42 37.07
C GLN A 118 -1.44 1.73 36.30
N SER A 119 -0.54 2.70 36.50
CA SER A 119 -0.56 3.97 35.78
C SER A 119 -0.21 3.76 34.29
N ALA A 120 0.83 2.99 34.00
CA ALA A 120 1.22 2.64 32.65
C ALA A 120 0.10 1.91 31.89
N GLU A 121 -0.55 0.94 32.56
CA GLU A 121 -1.71 0.24 31.95
C GLU A 121 -2.88 1.18 31.63
N LYS A 122 -3.16 2.14 32.53
CA LYS A 122 -4.20 3.15 32.28
C LYS A 122 -3.88 4.03 31.08
N VAL A 123 -2.63 4.46 30.95
CA VAL A 123 -2.18 5.25 29.79
C VAL A 123 -2.29 4.43 28.52
N LEU A 124 -1.82 3.19 28.54
CA LEU A 124 -1.91 2.25 27.42
C LEU A 124 -3.35 2.05 26.94
N LYS A 125 -4.27 1.79 27.86
CA LYS A 125 -5.70 1.66 27.54
C LYS A 125 -6.28 2.93 26.91
N LYS A 126 -5.86 4.13 27.39
CA LYS A 126 -6.27 5.39 26.79
C LYS A 126 -5.71 5.58 25.38
N VAL A 127 -4.44 5.26 25.14
CA VAL A 127 -3.81 5.33 23.83
C VAL A 127 -4.51 4.39 22.86
N GLN A 128 -4.72 3.13 23.25
CA GLN A 128 -5.47 2.16 22.44
C GLN A 128 -6.87 2.65 22.11
N ALA A 129 -7.60 3.16 23.11
CA ALA A 129 -8.94 3.68 22.90
C ALA A 129 -9.00 4.86 21.93
N VAL A 130 -7.94 5.69 21.86
CA VAL A 130 -7.85 6.77 20.88
C VAL A 130 -7.53 6.24 19.49
N LEU A 131 -6.55 5.32 19.38
CA LEU A 131 -6.13 4.75 18.10
C LEU A 131 -7.22 3.88 17.46
N LEU A 132 -8.05 3.23 18.27
CA LEU A 132 -9.15 2.39 17.80
C LEU A 132 -10.43 3.17 17.49
N LYS A 133 -10.46 4.50 17.70
CA LYS A 133 -11.61 5.31 17.26
C LYS A 133 -11.79 5.20 15.74
N PRO A 134 -13.04 5.02 15.27
CA PRO A 134 -13.30 4.82 13.85
C PRO A 134 -12.77 5.94 12.97
N GLU A 135 -12.87 7.19 13.44
CA GLU A 135 -12.34 8.36 12.72
C GLU A 135 -10.82 8.33 12.57
N VAL A 136 -10.09 7.98 13.63
CA VAL A 136 -8.63 7.89 13.63
C VAL A 136 -8.17 6.71 12.78
N LYS A 137 -8.86 5.57 12.91
CA LYS A 137 -8.60 4.38 12.09
C LYS A 137 -8.80 4.67 10.61
N GLN A 138 -9.90 5.34 10.25
CA GLN A 138 -10.19 5.70 8.86
C GLN A 138 -9.14 6.67 8.30
N ALA A 139 -8.80 7.73 9.04
CA ALA A 139 -7.75 8.66 8.64
C ALA A 139 -6.39 7.98 8.46
N GLY A 140 -6.03 7.06 9.35
CA GLY A 140 -4.79 6.28 9.25
C GLY A 140 -4.77 5.36 8.02
N LYS A 141 -5.86 4.67 7.75
CA LYS A 141 -6.01 3.85 6.53
C LYS A 141 -5.88 4.69 5.26
N GLU A 142 -6.52 5.85 5.19
CA GLU A 142 -6.42 6.76 4.05
C GLU A 142 -4.99 7.25 3.82
N GLN A 143 -4.24 7.55 4.88
CA GLN A 143 -2.83 7.91 4.76
C GLN A 143 -1.99 6.75 4.19
N ILE A 144 -2.23 5.52 4.63
CA ILE A 144 -1.53 4.32 4.12
C ILE A 144 -1.86 4.13 2.64
N LYS A 145 -3.14 4.20 2.25
CA LYS A 145 -3.59 4.11 0.85
C LYS A 145 -2.92 5.16 -0.04
N ASN A 146 -2.92 6.41 0.41
CA ASN A 146 -2.33 7.50 -0.36
C ASN A 146 -0.81 7.33 -0.55
N LYS A 147 -0.10 6.86 0.47
CA LYS A 147 1.33 6.51 0.36
C LYS A 147 1.55 5.36 -0.61
N ALA A 148 0.74 4.31 -0.53
CA ALA A 148 0.82 3.16 -1.44
C ALA A 148 0.55 3.58 -2.89
N ARG A 149 -0.52 4.34 -3.15
CA ARG A 149 -0.85 4.87 -4.49
C ARG A 149 0.29 5.73 -5.06
N LYS A 150 0.89 6.59 -4.22
CA LYS A 150 2.05 7.40 -4.63
C LYS A 150 3.25 6.53 -5.00
N SER A 151 3.60 5.58 -4.16
CA SER A 151 4.70 4.65 -4.41
C SER A 151 4.48 3.80 -5.66
N ILE A 152 3.26 3.33 -5.92
CA ILE A 152 2.91 2.59 -7.14
C ILE A 152 3.08 3.48 -8.38
N LYS A 153 2.59 4.72 -8.34
CA LYS A 153 2.75 5.68 -9.45
C LYS A 153 4.21 5.98 -9.75
N GLU A 154 5.03 6.18 -8.71
CA GLU A 154 6.47 6.42 -8.85
C GLU A 154 7.18 5.21 -9.48
N LYS A 155 6.88 4.00 -9.01
CA LYS A 155 7.44 2.76 -9.57
C LYS A 155 7.02 2.53 -11.02
N LEU A 156 5.77 2.82 -11.38
CA LEU A 156 5.27 2.72 -12.75
C LEU A 156 5.95 3.75 -13.67
N ALA A 157 6.14 4.98 -13.19
CA ALA A 157 6.86 6.00 -13.94
C ALA A 157 8.32 5.60 -14.17
N GLN A 158 8.99 5.10 -13.13
CA GLN A 158 10.35 4.59 -13.24
C GLN A 158 10.44 3.41 -14.20
N GLY A 159 9.54 2.43 -14.08
CA GLY A 159 9.49 1.28 -14.98
C GLY A 159 9.28 1.64 -16.44
N LYS A 160 8.50 2.70 -16.73
CA LYS A 160 8.38 3.23 -18.10
C LYS A 160 9.70 3.81 -18.61
N LEU A 161 10.39 4.59 -17.79
CA LEU A 161 11.69 5.16 -18.17
C LEU A 161 12.74 4.08 -18.42
N ASP A 162 12.75 3.05 -17.57
CA ASP A 162 13.67 1.92 -17.72
C ASP A 162 13.35 1.11 -18.99
N ALA A 163 12.07 0.84 -19.26
CA ALA A 163 11.63 0.16 -20.49
C ALA A 163 11.96 0.99 -21.75
N ASP A 164 11.76 2.30 -21.73
CA ASP A 164 12.10 3.18 -22.84
C ASP A 164 13.63 3.20 -23.09
N ARG A 165 14.44 3.16 -22.02
CA ARG A 165 15.90 3.06 -22.11
C ARG A 165 16.33 1.72 -22.72
N GLU A 166 15.81 0.60 -22.20
CA GLU A 166 16.12 -0.72 -22.71
C GLU A 166 15.72 -0.90 -24.18
N ASN A 167 14.55 -0.39 -24.57
CA ASN A 167 14.11 -0.40 -25.96
C ASN A 167 15.05 0.41 -26.87
N ARG A 168 15.49 1.58 -26.40
CA ARG A 168 16.44 2.43 -27.15
C ARG A 168 17.77 1.71 -27.37
N GLU A 169 18.33 1.11 -26.30
CA GLU A 169 19.55 0.33 -26.37
C GLU A 169 19.44 -0.91 -27.28
N ARG A 170 18.22 -1.52 -27.31
CA ARG A 170 17.94 -2.63 -28.23
C ARG A 170 17.95 -2.17 -29.68
N TRP A 171 17.27 -1.06 -29.98
CA TRP A 171 17.23 -0.52 -31.35
C TRP A 171 18.62 -0.08 -31.84
N GLU A 172 19.42 0.54 -30.97
CA GLU A 172 20.81 0.87 -31.28
C GLU A 172 21.64 -0.38 -31.61
N ARG A 173 21.49 -1.44 -30.84
CA ARG A 173 22.17 -2.73 -31.11
C ARG A 173 21.70 -3.41 -32.41
N GLU A 174 20.43 -3.26 -32.75
CA GLU A 174 19.84 -3.82 -33.99
C GLU A 174 20.04 -2.91 -35.20
N GLY A 175 20.69 -1.78 -35.05
CA GLY A 175 20.89 -0.79 -36.14
C GLY A 175 19.58 -0.17 -36.65
N ARG A 176 18.51 -0.20 -35.86
CA ARG A 176 17.20 0.38 -36.17
C ARG A 176 17.12 1.79 -35.61
N ILE A 177 16.54 2.69 -36.43
CA ILE A 177 16.24 4.04 -35.95
C ILE A 177 15.07 3.97 -34.98
N ALA A 178 15.27 4.47 -33.76
CA ALA A 178 14.20 4.58 -32.77
C ALA A 178 13.02 5.39 -33.34
N PRO A 179 11.77 4.91 -33.23
CA PRO A 179 10.64 5.69 -33.68
C PRO A 179 10.60 7.00 -32.90
N THR A 180 10.70 8.10 -33.59
CA THR A 180 10.49 9.43 -33.01
C THR A 180 9.04 9.47 -32.54
N ARG A 181 8.85 9.59 -31.23
CA ARG A 181 7.53 9.80 -30.62
C ARG A 181 6.97 11.08 -31.24
N LYS A 182 5.97 10.94 -32.11
CA LYS A 182 5.17 12.10 -32.52
C LYS A 182 4.62 12.67 -31.22
N GLN A 183 5.02 13.88 -30.89
CA GLN A 183 4.34 14.64 -29.84
C GLN A 183 2.89 14.69 -30.28
N ASP A 184 2.01 14.05 -29.49
CA ASP A 184 0.59 14.24 -29.64
C ASP A 184 0.36 15.74 -29.51
N MET A 185 0.09 16.36 -30.65
CA MET A 185 -0.34 17.75 -30.69
C MET A 185 -1.67 17.79 -29.93
N GLU A 186 -1.66 18.56 -28.86
CA GLU A 186 -2.85 19.05 -28.21
C GLU A 186 -3.86 19.56 -29.26
N LEU A 187 -5.06 19.03 -29.21
CA LEU A 187 -6.26 19.63 -29.74
C LEU A 187 -7.31 19.63 -28.63
#